data_34d65adf5be00b3218052962648bfbe9
#
_entry.id   34d65adf5be00b3218052962648bfbe9
#
_cell.length_a   1.000
_cell.length_b   1.000
_cell.length_c   1.000
_cell.angle_alpha   90.00
_cell.angle_beta   90.00
_cell.angle_gamma   90.00
#
_symmetry.space_group_name_H-M   'P 1'
#
loop_
_entity.id
_entity.type
_entity.pdbx_description
1 polymer ?
#
loop_
_entity_poly.entity_id
_entity_poly.type
_entity_poly.pdbx_seq_one_letter_code
_entity_poly.pdbx_strand_id
1 'polypeptide(L)'
;VSAFNSSGFSIAPVSLSLETSKGGFPILGIMTFIMILGGIGVTVVWDLLRHHRFSRLTLDTRLVLTATLILWLLGSLIIFVSEYNNPDTLGPLSIGGKLSSAIFHSVTSRTAGFSTMDFGSTQQHTNFFMTGLMFIGGASGSTSGGIKVNTASLVFLAMLATVLGRSRVQVYRREIAAEQVQRAIAVVVLGVTLISLVAFILTFTE
;
A
#
# COMPACT_ATOMS: atom_id res chain seq x y z
N VAL A 1 -17.97 -2.56 5.64
CA VAL A 1 -17.95 -1.09 5.61
C VAL A 1 -16.55 -0.61 5.99
N SER A 2 -16.02 -0.92 7.18
CA SER A 2 -14.70 -0.45 7.66
C SER A 2 -13.55 -0.85 6.73
N ALA A 3 -13.51 -2.09 6.24
CA ALA A 3 -12.47 -2.55 5.31
C ALA A 3 -12.50 -1.82 3.96
N PHE A 4 -13.68 -1.49 3.44
CA PHE A 4 -13.81 -0.73 2.20
C PHE A 4 -13.37 0.74 2.37
N ASN A 5 -13.71 1.34 3.50
CA ASN A 5 -13.39 2.73 3.81
C ASN A 5 -11.97 2.92 4.39
N SER A 6 -11.18 1.85 4.48
CA SER A 6 -9.81 1.89 5.03
C SER A 6 -9.74 2.58 6.40
N SER A 7 -10.74 2.31 7.28
CA SER A 7 -10.85 2.99 8.58
C SER A 7 -10.28 2.17 9.75
N GLY A 8 -10.01 0.88 9.55
CA GLY A 8 -9.36 0.03 10.55
C GLY A 8 -10.17 -0.33 11.79
N PHE A 9 -11.40 0.17 11.92
CA PHE A 9 -12.25 -0.13 13.08
C PHE A 9 -12.90 -1.50 12.95
N SER A 10 -12.76 -2.33 13.99
CA SER A 10 -13.44 -3.63 14.11
C SER A 10 -14.23 -3.69 15.41
N ILE A 11 -15.46 -4.18 15.34
CA ILE A 11 -16.31 -4.48 16.51
C ILE A 11 -15.93 -5.85 17.11
N ALA A 12 -15.49 -6.77 16.24
CA ALA A 12 -14.96 -8.06 16.67
C ALA A 12 -13.46 -7.95 16.89
N PRO A 13 -12.88 -8.61 17.90
CA PRO A 13 -11.44 -8.72 18.02
C PRO A 13 -10.93 -9.46 16.78
N VAL A 14 -10.39 -8.71 15.82
CA VAL A 14 -9.65 -9.25 14.66
C VAL A 14 -8.27 -9.61 15.19
N SER A 15 -8.25 -10.56 16.11
CA SER A 15 -7.03 -11.05 16.73
C SER A 15 -6.54 -12.30 15.99
N LEU A 16 -5.33 -12.73 16.29
CA LEU A 16 -4.65 -13.95 15.84
C LEU A 16 -5.58 -15.18 15.65
N SER A 17 -6.75 -15.22 16.29
CA SER A 17 -7.75 -16.28 16.16
C SER A 17 -8.30 -16.47 14.74
N LEU A 18 -8.26 -15.46 13.88
CA LEU A 18 -8.72 -15.60 12.48
C LEU A 18 -7.72 -16.38 11.63
N GLU A 19 -6.44 -16.33 11.93
CA GLU A 19 -5.41 -17.04 11.18
C GLU A 19 -5.36 -18.54 11.55
N THR A 20 -5.63 -18.88 12.81
CA THR A 20 -5.62 -20.25 13.31
C THR A 20 -6.94 -20.99 13.13
N SER A 21 -8.04 -20.27 12.90
CA SER A 21 -9.36 -20.85 12.67
C SER A 21 -9.49 -21.43 11.26
N LYS A 22 -10.10 -22.62 11.13
CA LYS A 22 -10.41 -23.23 9.82
C LYS A 22 -11.25 -22.34 8.89
N GLY A 23 -11.92 -21.31 9.41
CA GLY A 23 -12.67 -20.29 8.67
C GLY A 23 -11.92 -18.98 8.44
N GLY A 24 -10.70 -18.82 8.95
CA GLY A 24 -9.96 -17.56 8.91
C GLY A 24 -9.48 -17.17 7.50
N PHE A 25 -9.00 -18.13 6.74
CA PHE A 25 -8.52 -17.89 5.36
C PHE A 25 -9.52 -17.22 4.43
N PRO A 26 -10.75 -17.72 4.27
CA PRO A 26 -11.73 -17.07 3.41
C PRO A 26 -12.10 -15.67 3.90
N ILE A 27 -12.13 -15.44 5.21
CA ILE A 27 -12.44 -14.12 5.79
C ILE A 27 -11.32 -13.12 5.45
N LEU A 28 -10.05 -13.48 5.65
CA LEU A 28 -8.90 -12.65 5.28
C LEU A 28 -8.90 -12.33 3.78
N GLY A 29 -9.18 -13.32 2.93
CA GLY A 29 -9.29 -13.14 1.49
C GLY A 29 -10.40 -12.16 1.10
N ILE A 30 -11.58 -12.27 1.70
CA ILE A 30 -12.71 -11.35 1.46
C ILE A 30 -12.35 -9.93 1.94
N MET A 31 -11.78 -9.80 3.13
CA MET A 31 -11.35 -8.48 3.66
C MET A 31 -10.29 -7.85 2.75
N THR A 32 -9.27 -8.61 2.34
CA THR A 32 -8.24 -8.15 1.40
C THR A 32 -8.86 -7.65 0.10
N PHE A 33 -9.78 -8.43 -0.48
CA PHE A 33 -10.46 -8.04 -1.71
C PHE A 33 -11.28 -6.75 -1.56
N ILE A 34 -12.00 -6.58 -0.46
CA ILE A 34 -12.77 -5.37 -0.18
C ILE A 34 -11.86 -4.15 0.02
N MET A 35 -10.72 -4.31 0.72
CA MET A 35 -9.72 -3.24 0.89
C MET A 35 -9.10 -2.83 -0.46
N ILE A 36 -8.82 -3.81 -1.32
CA ILE A 36 -8.33 -3.57 -2.69
C ILE A 36 -9.32 -2.72 -3.49
N LEU A 37 -10.61 -3.08 -3.45
CA LEU A 37 -11.66 -2.32 -4.15
C LEU A 37 -11.75 -0.88 -3.64
N GLY A 38 -11.70 -0.66 -2.33
CA GLY A 38 -11.71 0.67 -1.72
C GLY A 38 -10.47 1.50 -2.09
N GLY A 39 -9.29 0.86 -2.18
CA GLY A 39 -8.01 1.50 -2.46
C GLY A 39 -7.73 1.85 -3.93
N ILE A 40 -8.42 1.22 -4.88
CA ILE A 40 -8.21 1.45 -6.32
C ILE A 40 -8.77 2.81 -6.77
N GLY A 41 -9.82 3.31 -6.14
CA GLY A 41 -10.45 4.58 -6.48
C GLY A 41 -11.50 4.49 -7.61
N VAL A 42 -12.51 5.34 -7.49
CA VAL A 42 -13.70 5.32 -8.39
C VAL A 42 -13.32 5.61 -9.83
N THR A 43 -12.38 6.53 -10.08
CA THR A 43 -11.93 6.93 -11.42
C THR A 43 -11.30 5.75 -12.18
N VAL A 44 -10.49 4.95 -11.48
CA VAL A 44 -9.84 3.76 -12.03
C VAL A 44 -10.85 2.66 -12.32
N VAL A 45 -11.80 2.44 -11.40
CA VAL A 45 -12.89 1.47 -11.61
C VAL A 45 -13.73 1.86 -12.81
N TRP A 46 -14.10 3.14 -12.96
CA TRP A 46 -14.86 3.63 -14.09
C TRP A 46 -14.13 3.44 -15.42
N ASP A 47 -12.82 3.72 -15.44
CA ASP A 47 -11.99 3.53 -16.64
C ASP A 47 -11.87 2.04 -17.03
N LEU A 48 -11.72 1.14 -16.04
CA LEU A 48 -11.71 -0.31 -16.24
C LEU A 48 -13.03 -0.84 -16.82
N LEU A 49 -14.17 -0.36 -16.30
CA LEU A 49 -15.49 -0.76 -16.80
C LEU A 49 -15.73 -0.30 -18.22
N ARG A 50 -15.19 0.86 -18.60
CA ARG A 50 -15.34 1.43 -19.94
C ARG A 50 -14.37 0.83 -20.96
N HIS A 51 -13.17 0.47 -20.53
CA HIS A 51 -12.10 -0.01 -21.40
C HIS A 51 -11.54 -1.34 -20.89
N HIS A 52 -11.98 -2.45 -21.47
CA HIS A 52 -11.53 -3.80 -21.10
C HIS A 52 -10.10 -4.15 -21.56
N ARG A 53 -9.43 -3.30 -22.34
CA ARG A 53 -8.04 -3.53 -22.80
C ARG A 53 -7.09 -2.56 -22.11
N PHE A 54 -6.05 -3.10 -21.46
CA PHE A 54 -5.02 -2.32 -20.75
C PHE A 54 -4.42 -1.20 -21.64
N SER A 55 -4.24 -1.46 -22.93
CA SER A 55 -3.70 -0.47 -23.88
C SER A 55 -4.63 0.74 -24.14
N ARG A 56 -5.91 0.67 -23.80
CA ARG A 56 -6.89 1.75 -23.99
C ARG A 56 -7.16 2.54 -22.71
N LEU A 57 -6.66 2.06 -21.56
CA LEU A 57 -6.79 2.75 -20.28
C LEU A 57 -6.04 4.08 -20.30
N THR A 58 -6.48 5.02 -19.49
CA THR A 58 -5.79 6.28 -19.27
C THR A 58 -4.40 6.06 -18.69
N LEU A 59 -3.49 7.01 -18.85
CA LEU A 59 -2.14 6.92 -18.32
C LEU A 59 -2.16 6.76 -16.80
N ASP A 60 -3.01 7.53 -16.13
CA ASP A 60 -3.19 7.49 -14.68
C ASP A 60 -3.62 6.12 -14.20
N THR A 61 -4.66 5.54 -14.79
CA THR A 61 -5.14 4.19 -14.46
C THR A 61 -4.06 3.13 -14.62
N ARG A 62 -3.29 3.17 -15.71
CA ARG A 62 -2.19 2.20 -15.92
C ARG A 62 -1.12 2.34 -14.85
N LEU A 63 -0.76 3.59 -14.51
CA LEU A 63 0.24 3.89 -13.52
C LEU A 63 -0.20 3.42 -12.14
N VAL A 64 -1.44 3.70 -11.76
CA VAL A 64 -2.04 3.23 -10.50
C VAL A 64 -2.04 1.71 -10.41
N LEU A 65 -2.53 1.03 -11.43
CA LEU A 65 -2.64 -0.44 -11.42
C LEU A 65 -1.26 -1.11 -11.33
N THR A 66 -0.29 -0.64 -12.14
CA THR A 66 1.05 -1.22 -12.13
C THR A 66 1.79 -0.94 -10.82
N ALA A 67 1.78 0.31 -10.33
CA ALA A 67 2.44 0.66 -9.09
C ALA A 67 1.80 -0.04 -7.88
N THR A 68 0.48 -0.10 -7.83
CA THR A 68 -0.26 -0.79 -6.77
C THR A 68 0.08 -2.29 -6.74
N LEU A 69 0.07 -2.95 -7.90
CA LEU A 69 0.43 -4.37 -8.00
C LEU A 69 1.88 -4.62 -7.55
N ILE A 70 2.82 -3.79 -8.00
CA ILE A 70 4.23 -3.89 -7.60
C ILE A 70 4.38 -3.73 -6.08
N LEU A 71 3.74 -2.72 -5.49
CA LEU A 71 3.80 -2.48 -4.05
C LEU A 71 3.20 -3.64 -3.24
N TRP A 72 2.09 -4.24 -3.69
CA TRP A 72 1.50 -5.39 -3.01
C TRP A 72 2.39 -6.63 -3.10
N LEU A 73 2.95 -6.91 -4.28
CA LEU A 73 3.84 -8.06 -4.47
C LEU A 73 5.14 -7.90 -3.68
N LEU A 74 5.77 -6.74 -3.73
CA LEU A 74 6.97 -6.45 -2.94
C LEU A 74 6.68 -6.50 -1.45
N GLY A 75 5.57 -5.89 -1.00
CA GLY A 75 5.17 -5.91 0.40
C GLY A 75 4.93 -7.32 0.91
N SER A 76 4.14 -8.13 0.18
CA SER A 76 3.88 -9.51 0.57
C SER A 76 5.15 -10.37 0.56
N LEU A 77 6.04 -10.18 -0.42
CA LEU A 77 7.30 -10.90 -0.48
C LEU A 77 8.21 -10.57 0.71
N ILE A 78 8.37 -9.27 1.03
CA ILE A 78 9.23 -8.83 2.12
C ILE A 78 8.67 -9.33 3.46
N ILE A 79 7.37 -9.17 3.72
CA ILE A 79 6.74 -9.65 4.96
C ILE A 79 6.86 -11.18 5.06
N PHE A 80 6.60 -11.90 3.98
CA PHE A 80 6.71 -13.36 3.94
C PHE A 80 8.13 -13.83 4.28
N VAL A 81 9.16 -13.24 3.66
CA VAL A 81 10.55 -13.63 3.88
C VAL A 81 11.03 -13.25 5.28
N SER A 82 10.71 -12.03 5.72
CA SER A 82 11.15 -11.51 7.02
C SER A 82 10.53 -12.25 8.20
N GLU A 83 9.23 -12.56 8.12
CA GLU A 83 8.50 -13.16 9.23
C GLU A 83 8.37 -14.70 9.12
N TYR A 84 8.95 -15.32 8.09
CA TYR A 84 8.77 -16.74 7.80
C TYR A 84 9.06 -17.66 8.97
N ASN A 85 10.13 -17.39 9.72
CA ASN A 85 10.60 -18.18 10.87
C ASN A 85 10.26 -17.54 12.22
N ASN A 86 9.57 -16.40 12.23
CA ASN A 86 9.24 -15.73 13.49
C ASN A 86 8.13 -16.49 14.23
N PRO A 87 8.41 -17.09 15.41
CA PRO A 87 7.44 -17.92 16.13
C PRO A 87 6.23 -17.15 16.64
N ASP A 88 6.36 -15.84 16.82
CA ASP A 88 5.30 -14.99 17.38
C ASP A 88 4.38 -14.41 16.30
N THR A 89 4.72 -14.60 15.01
CA THR A 89 3.95 -14.07 13.89
C THR A 89 3.58 -15.17 12.87
N LEU A 90 4.33 -15.31 11.78
CA LEU A 90 4.02 -16.27 10.72
C LEU A 90 4.50 -17.69 11.02
N GLY A 91 5.46 -17.90 11.95
CA GLY A 91 6.09 -19.19 12.23
C GLY A 91 5.11 -20.35 12.41
N PRO A 92 4.09 -20.24 13.29
CA PRO A 92 3.16 -21.32 13.58
C PRO A 92 2.20 -21.67 12.42
N LEU A 93 2.08 -20.80 11.41
CA LEU A 93 1.10 -20.95 10.34
C LEU A 93 1.55 -21.96 9.27
N SER A 94 0.60 -22.61 8.62
CA SER A 94 0.84 -23.39 7.41
C SER A 94 1.37 -22.50 6.28
N ILE A 95 2.02 -23.07 5.27
CA ILE A 95 2.56 -22.28 4.13
C ILE A 95 1.47 -21.43 3.47
N GLY A 96 0.26 -21.98 3.29
CA GLY A 96 -0.90 -21.22 2.78
C GLY A 96 -1.29 -20.08 3.73
N GLY A 97 -1.23 -20.32 5.06
CA GLY A 97 -1.44 -19.32 6.09
C GLY A 97 -0.45 -18.17 6.04
N LYS A 98 0.83 -18.50 5.98
CA LYS A 98 1.91 -17.54 5.85
C LYS A 98 1.73 -16.63 4.63
N LEU A 99 1.38 -17.22 3.49
CA LEU A 99 1.19 -16.47 2.25
C LEU A 99 -0.03 -15.55 2.31
N SER A 100 -1.17 -16.05 2.77
CA SER A 100 -2.39 -15.24 2.87
C SER A 100 -2.24 -14.11 3.90
N SER A 101 -1.59 -14.37 5.03
CA SER A 101 -1.29 -13.35 6.03
C SER A 101 -0.33 -12.29 5.49
N ALA A 102 0.74 -12.69 4.80
CA ALA A 102 1.68 -11.75 4.18
C ALA A 102 1.00 -10.85 3.13
N ILE A 103 0.11 -11.41 2.28
CA ILE A 103 -0.69 -10.64 1.31
C ILE A 103 -1.63 -9.69 2.04
N PHE A 104 -2.35 -10.17 3.05
CA PHE A 104 -3.25 -9.35 3.86
C PHE A 104 -2.51 -8.16 4.48
N HIS A 105 -1.36 -8.42 5.13
CA HIS A 105 -0.58 -7.35 5.76
C HIS A 105 0.04 -6.38 4.77
N SER A 106 0.44 -6.83 3.59
CA SER A 106 0.89 -5.96 2.51
C SER A 106 -0.20 -5.00 2.02
N VAL A 107 -1.45 -5.49 1.92
CA VAL A 107 -2.58 -4.67 1.50
C VAL A 107 -3.04 -3.74 2.62
N THR A 108 -3.16 -4.24 3.86
CA THR A 108 -3.64 -3.45 5.00
C THR A 108 -2.65 -2.35 5.41
N SER A 109 -1.34 -2.56 5.24
CA SER A 109 -0.31 -1.52 5.50
C SER A 109 -0.50 -0.27 4.65
N ARG A 110 -1.20 -0.37 3.52
CA ARG A 110 -1.54 0.79 2.69
C ARG A 110 -2.80 1.50 3.18
N THR A 111 -2.80 1.89 4.46
CA THR A 111 -3.79 2.72 5.14
C THR A 111 -5.14 2.06 5.46
N ALA A 112 -5.26 0.72 5.43
CA ALA A 112 -6.51 0.05 5.81
C ALA A 112 -6.66 -0.16 7.33
N GLY A 113 -5.55 -0.27 8.07
CA GLY A 113 -5.52 -0.24 9.55
C GLY A 113 -5.93 -1.54 10.24
N PHE A 114 -6.12 -2.65 9.54
CA PHE A 114 -6.38 -3.94 10.15
C PHE A 114 -5.07 -4.70 10.40
N SER A 115 -4.97 -5.39 11.53
CA SER A 115 -3.84 -6.28 11.81
C SER A 115 -4.33 -7.58 12.43
N THR A 116 -3.73 -8.70 12.02
CA THR A 116 -3.88 -10.00 12.64
C THR A 116 -2.62 -10.39 13.42
N MET A 117 -1.51 -9.67 13.19
CA MET A 117 -0.25 -9.80 13.92
C MET A 117 -0.06 -8.64 14.90
N ASP A 118 0.57 -8.91 16.02
CA ASP A 118 1.03 -7.86 16.92
C ASP A 118 2.31 -7.23 16.35
N PHE A 119 2.28 -5.93 16.08
CA PHE A 119 3.45 -5.19 15.58
C PHE A 119 4.61 -5.15 16.58
N GLY A 120 4.34 -5.33 17.87
CA GLY A 120 5.39 -5.47 18.90
C GLY A 120 6.20 -6.74 18.74
N SER A 121 5.61 -7.79 18.17
CA SER A 121 6.23 -9.10 17.96
C SER A 121 6.87 -9.26 16.57
N THR A 122 6.66 -8.32 15.67
CA THR A 122 7.27 -8.33 14.32
C THR A 122 8.72 -7.84 14.36
N GLN A 123 9.52 -8.29 13.38
CA GLN A 123 10.91 -7.88 13.22
C GLN A 123 11.01 -6.37 12.95
N GLN A 124 12.05 -5.70 13.49
CA GLN A 124 12.22 -4.25 13.34
C GLN A 124 12.28 -3.80 11.86
N HIS A 125 12.96 -4.58 11.02
CA HIS A 125 13.05 -4.27 9.58
C HIS A 125 11.70 -4.43 8.87
N THR A 126 10.85 -5.36 9.32
CA THR A 126 9.46 -5.49 8.84
C THR A 126 8.67 -4.24 9.20
N ASN A 127 8.74 -3.78 10.45
CA ASN A 127 8.07 -2.58 10.92
C ASN A 127 8.51 -1.33 10.15
N PHE A 128 9.82 -1.18 9.93
CA PHE A 128 10.37 -0.08 9.14
C PHE A 128 9.82 -0.09 7.70
N PHE A 129 9.81 -1.25 7.06
CA PHE A 129 9.28 -1.39 5.72
C PHE A 129 7.77 -1.12 5.65
N MET A 130 7.00 -1.65 6.61
CA MET A 130 5.55 -1.40 6.69
C MET A 130 5.23 0.08 6.90
N THR A 131 6.02 0.78 7.72
CA THR A 131 5.91 2.25 7.87
C THR A 131 6.11 2.98 6.54
N GLY A 132 7.08 2.54 5.73
CA GLY A 132 7.27 3.05 4.37
C GLY A 132 6.07 2.79 3.45
N LEU A 133 5.44 1.61 3.55
CA LEU A 133 4.21 1.30 2.80
C LEU A 133 3.02 2.15 3.26
N MET A 134 2.90 2.43 4.56
CA MET A 134 1.84 3.29 5.12
C MET A 134 1.90 4.72 4.59
N PHE A 135 3.10 5.20 4.25
CA PHE A 135 3.28 6.51 3.64
C PHE A 135 2.67 6.60 2.23
N ILE A 136 2.68 5.48 1.48
CA ILE A 136 2.13 5.41 0.12
C ILE A 136 0.71 4.82 0.18
N GLY A 137 -0.28 5.69 0.17
CA GLY A 137 -1.69 5.31 0.22
C GLY A 137 -2.23 4.73 -1.10
N GLY A 138 -3.56 4.75 -1.24
CA GLY A 138 -4.23 4.26 -2.44
C GLY A 138 -4.22 5.24 -3.61
N ALA A 139 -5.05 4.94 -4.62
CA ALA A 139 -5.22 5.78 -5.80
C ALA A 139 -5.86 7.12 -5.48
N SER A 140 -5.73 8.08 -6.38
CA SER A 140 -6.47 9.34 -6.32
C SER A 140 -7.98 9.05 -6.42
N GLY A 141 -8.78 9.67 -5.55
CA GLY A 141 -10.22 9.40 -5.47
C GLY A 141 -10.57 8.06 -4.82
N SER A 142 -9.63 7.43 -4.08
CA SER A 142 -9.87 6.25 -3.24
C SER A 142 -10.19 6.65 -1.80
N THR A 143 -10.67 5.69 -1.02
CA THR A 143 -10.92 5.85 0.42
C THR A 143 -9.65 5.82 1.28
N SER A 144 -8.50 5.47 0.71
CA SER A 144 -7.22 5.37 1.40
C SER A 144 -6.61 6.73 1.70
N GLY A 145 -5.98 6.88 2.86
CA GLY A 145 -5.19 8.06 3.25
C GLY A 145 -3.79 8.10 2.60
N GLY A 146 -2.89 8.90 3.18
CA GLY A 146 -1.49 8.99 2.75
C GLY A 146 -1.26 9.68 1.41
N ILE A 147 0.01 9.70 0.97
CA ILE A 147 0.37 10.21 -0.35
C ILE A 147 -0.14 9.25 -1.41
N LYS A 148 -0.88 9.78 -2.37
CA LYS A 148 -1.52 8.97 -3.41
C LYS A 148 -0.49 8.23 -4.25
N VAL A 149 -0.78 6.98 -4.61
CA VAL A 149 0.12 6.14 -5.39
C VAL A 149 0.52 6.78 -6.73
N ASN A 150 -0.37 7.56 -7.35
CA ASN A 150 -0.07 8.34 -8.55
C ASN A 150 1.09 9.33 -8.29
N THR A 151 0.99 10.10 -7.20
CA THR A 151 2.00 11.10 -6.78
C THR A 151 3.33 10.42 -6.47
N ALA A 152 3.32 9.35 -5.67
CA ALA A 152 4.52 8.58 -5.34
C ALA A 152 5.18 8.00 -6.60
N SER A 153 4.37 7.45 -7.52
CA SER A 153 4.86 6.90 -8.79
C SER A 153 5.49 7.96 -9.68
N LEU A 154 4.90 9.16 -9.76
CA LEU A 154 5.47 10.26 -10.54
C LEU A 154 6.83 10.70 -10.00
N VAL A 155 6.95 10.84 -8.69
CA VAL A 155 8.23 11.20 -8.05
C VAL A 155 9.28 10.11 -8.29
N PHE A 156 8.91 8.84 -8.12
CA PHE A 156 9.81 7.72 -8.38
C PHE A 156 10.30 7.68 -9.83
N LEU A 157 9.40 7.88 -10.80
CA LEU A 157 9.74 7.92 -12.22
C LEU A 157 10.59 9.13 -12.59
N ALA A 158 10.36 10.28 -11.94
CA ALA A 158 11.19 11.47 -12.11
C ALA A 158 12.62 11.22 -11.60
N MET A 159 12.75 10.58 -10.42
CA MET A 159 14.05 10.16 -9.88
C MET A 159 14.78 9.21 -10.84
N LEU A 160 14.08 8.19 -11.35
CA LEU A 160 14.67 7.27 -12.33
C LEU A 160 15.09 7.98 -13.62
N ALA A 161 14.26 8.89 -14.15
CA ALA A 161 14.60 9.65 -15.34
C ALA A 161 15.86 10.49 -15.12
N THR A 162 16.01 11.14 -13.98
CA THR A 162 17.17 11.92 -13.61
C THR A 162 18.42 11.05 -13.50
N VAL A 163 18.34 9.91 -12.81
CA VAL A 163 19.47 8.96 -12.68
C VAL A 163 19.91 8.42 -14.04
N LEU A 164 18.96 8.21 -14.96
CA LEU A 164 19.23 7.75 -16.33
C LEU A 164 19.66 8.90 -17.28
N GLY A 165 19.87 10.13 -16.79
CA GLY A 165 20.27 11.28 -17.59
C GLY A 165 19.21 11.76 -18.59
N ARG A 166 17.94 11.41 -18.38
CA ARG A 166 16.85 11.81 -19.27
C ARG A 166 16.30 13.17 -18.83
N SER A 167 16.20 14.11 -19.77
CA SER A 167 15.67 15.45 -19.51
C SER A 167 14.13 15.49 -19.34
N ARG A 168 13.43 14.42 -19.71
CA ARG A 168 11.97 14.34 -19.65
C ARG A 168 11.49 13.02 -19.07
N VAL A 169 10.46 13.10 -18.25
CA VAL A 169 9.81 11.92 -17.68
C VAL A 169 8.85 11.34 -18.71
N GLN A 170 9.13 10.14 -19.20
CA GLN A 170 8.28 9.44 -20.15
C GLN A 170 7.79 8.12 -19.56
N VAL A 171 6.47 7.88 -19.64
CA VAL A 171 5.83 6.66 -19.17
C VAL A 171 4.84 6.18 -20.23
N TYR A 172 4.90 4.90 -20.58
CA TYR A 172 4.05 4.31 -21.62
C TYR A 172 4.06 5.12 -22.94
N ARG A 173 5.21 5.64 -23.35
CA ARG A 173 5.42 6.48 -24.56
C ARG A 173 4.68 7.83 -24.50
N ARG A 174 4.30 8.30 -23.31
CA ARG A 174 3.73 9.62 -23.10
C ARG A 174 4.65 10.44 -22.21
N GLU A 175 4.82 11.70 -22.57
CA GLU A 175 5.59 12.66 -21.77
C GLU A 175 4.68 13.23 -20.68
N ILE A 176 5.25 13.36 -19.48
CA ILE A 176 4.58 13.97 -18.31
C ILE A 176 5.06 15.41 -18.23
N ALA A 177 4.12 16.35 -18.08
CA ALA A 177 4.44 17.76 -17.93
C ALA A 177 5.31 18.00 -16.67
N ALA A 178 6.35 18.81 -16.81
CA ALA A 178 7.27 19.14 -15.71
C ALA A 178 6.52 19.75 -14.51
N GLU A 179 5.48 20.51 -14.74
CA GLU A 179 4.63 21.09 -13.70
C GLU A 179 3.96 20.01 -12.82
N GLN A 180 3.49 18.91 -13.41
CA GLN A 180 2.90 17.80 -12.65
C GLN A 180 3.95 17.12 -11.78
N VAL A 181 5.17 16.95 -12.29
CA VAL A 181 6.29 16.39 -11.53
C VAL A 181 6.65 17.30 -10.35
N GLN A 182 6.75 18.60 -10.58
CA GLN A 182 7.06 19.57 -9.51
C GLN A 182 5.97 19.58 -8.42
N ARG A 183 4.69 19.57 -8.81
CA ARG A 183 3.59 19.45 -7.84
C ARG A 183 3.64 18.15 -7.05
N ALA A 184 3.96 17.03 -7.69
CA ALA A 184 4.12 15.75 -7.02
C ALA A 184 5.26 15.78 -6.00
N ILE A 185 6.40 16.34 -6.36
CA ILE A 185 7.55 16.51 -5.44
C ILE A 185 7.18 17.40 -4.26
N ALA A 186 6.50 18.53 -4.50
CA ALA A 186 6.07 19.44 -3.43
C ALA A 186 5.15 18.73 -2.43
N VAL A 187 4.17 17.93 -2.90
CA VAL A 187 3.27 17.16 -2.02
C VAL A 187 4.05 16.14 -1.18
N VAL A 188 5.01 15.42 -1.78
CA VAL A 188 5.83 14.43 -1.06
C VAL A 188 6.70 15.12 0.00
N VAL A 189 7.37 16.23 -0.35
CA VAL A 189 8.22 16.98 0.59
C VAL A 189 7.39 17.51 1.75
N LEU A 190 6.24 18.13 1.48
CA LEU A 190 5.33 18.60 2.54
C LEU A 190 4.85 17.45 3.44
N GLY A 191 4.49 16.31 2.86
CA GLY A 191 4.07 15.13 3.62
C GLY A 191 5.17 14.60 4.54
N VAL A 192 6.39 14.45 4.03
CA VAL A 192 7.55 14.02 4.84
C VAL A 192 7.84 15.03 5.95
N THR A 193 7.83 16.33 5.62
CA THR A 193 8.09 17.40 6.60
C THR A 193 7.05 17.38 7.72
N LEU A 194 5.77 17.23 7.37
CA LEU A 194 4.69 17.17 8.37
C LEU A 194 4.84 15.96 9.28
N ILE A 195 5.08 14.77 8.73
CA ILE A 195 5.26 13.55 9.53
C ILE A 195 6.48 13.68 10.43
N SER A 196 7.60 14.20 9.92
CA SER A 196 8.82 14.40 10.71
C SER A 196 8.59 15.41 11.84
N LEU A 197 7.85 16.49 11.57
CA LEU A 197 7.51 17.49 12.58
C LEU A 197 6.64 16.89 13.69
N VAL A 198 5.59 16.14 13.33
CA VAL A 198 4.71 15.49 14.31
C VAL A 198 5.48 14.46 15.13
N ALA A 199 6.28 13.61 14.48
CA ALA A 199 7.13 12.63 15.17
C ALA A 199 8.09 13.32 16.15
N PHE A 200 8.71 14.42 15.73
CA PHE A 200 9.61 15.21 16.59
C PHE A 200 8.87 15.78 17.81
N ILE A 201 7.67 16.34 17.62
CA ILE A 201 6.86 16.86 18.73
C ILE A 201 6.49 15.74 19.73
N LEU A 202 6.12 14.56 19.22
CA LEU A 202 5.76 13.42 20.08
C LEU A 202 6.93 12.94 20.95
N THR A 203 8.17 13.04 20.47
CA THR A 203 9.36 12.68 21.28
C THR A 203 9.58 13.59 22.48
N PHE A 204 8.91 14.75 22.58
CA PHE A 204 8.96 15.61 23.75
C PHE A 204 7.84 15.33 24.76
N THR A 205 6.84 14.55 24.38
CA THR A 205 5.68 14.25 25.22
C THR A 205 5.74 12.87 25.88
N GLU A 206 6.66 12.01 25.44
CA GLU A 206 7.01 10.72 26.04
C GLU A 206 8.28 10.86 26.92
#